data_cbc8a55f59dbbe35f8214da287b93c5e
#
_entry.id   cbc8a55f59dbbe35f8214da287b93c5e
#
_cell.length_a   1.000
_cell.length_b   1.000
_cell.length_c   1.000
_cell.angle_alpha   90.00
_cell.angle_beta   90.00
_cell.angle_gamma   90.00
#
_symmetry.space_group_name_H-M   'P 1'
#
loop_
_entity.id
_entity.type
_entity.pdbx_description
1 polymer ?
#
loop_
_entity_poly.entity_id
_entity_poly.type
_entity_poly.pdbx_seq_one_letter_code
_entity_poly.pdbx_strand_id
1 'polypeptide(L)'
;MKKILIVEDDNTISNELKELLINSGYKAEVLEDFQNSKEKILESQADLILLDINIPGINGEILLKEIRKVSDVPIIMVTSRTSEVDEVLTMSYGTDDFITKPYSPTVLLLRIQNIFKRMEPKSDRIRYKDLEINIGKGSISNGSKEINLTKNEMIIFSYLLNNREKIVTRDELMTDLWNNEEYINDNALTVNISRLRNKLSEVGYDKAIETRKGQGYILV
;
A
#
# COMPACT_ATOMS: atom_id res chain seq x y z
N MET A 1 -5.69 -8.83 -14.72
CA MET A 1 -6.94 -8.57 -14.00
C MET A 1 -6.84 -9.33 -12.68
N LYS A 2 -6.95 -8.66 -11.55
CA LYS A 2 -6.80 -9.28 -10.22
C LYS A 2 -7.96 -10.22 -9.93
N LYS A 3 -7.65 -11.40 -9.35
CA LYS A 3 -8.62 -12.46 -9.02
C LYS A 3 -8.90 -12.46 -7.53
N ILE A 4 -10.17 -12.43 -7.15
CA ILE A 4 -10.64 -12.47 -5.77
C ILE A 4 -11.45 -13.76 -5.56
N LEU A 5 -11.09 -14.52 -4.53
CA LEU A 5 -11.85 -15.68 -4.10
C LEU A 5 -12.76 -15.28 -2.94
N ILE A 6 -14.03 -15.66 -3.03
CA ILE A 6 -15.04 -15.46 -2.02
C ILE A 6 -15.27 -16.80 -1.30
N VAL A 7 -15.08 -16.81 0.01
CA VAL A 7 -15.31 -17.94 0.90
C VAL A 7 -16.43 -17.56 1.86
N GLU A 8 -17.66 -17.79 1.43
CA GLU A 8 -18.93 -17.41 2.06
C GLU A 8 -19.95 -18.49 1.75
N ASP A 9 -20.63 -19.02 2.75
CA ASP A 9 -21.59 -20.11 2.61
C ASP A 9 -23.00 -19.64 2.26
N ASP A 10 -23.34 -18.39 2.55
CA ASP A 10 -24.61 -17.81 2.10
C ASP A 10 -24.54 -17.50 0.60
N ASN A 11 -25.32 -18.27 -0.18
CA ASN A 11 -25.36 -18.14 -1.63
C ASN A 11 -25.86 -16.76 -2.10
N THR A 12 -26.69 -16.07 -1.31
CA THR A 12 -27.19 -14.73 -1.66
C THR A 12 -26.06 -13.74 -1.53
N ILE A 13 -25.37 -13.74 -0.39
CA ILE A 13 -24.24 -12.85 -0.11
C ILE A 13 -23.07 -13.10 -1.07
N SER A 14 -22.72 -14.35 -1.30
CA SER A 14 -21.61 -14.71 -2.19
C SER A 14 -21.86 -14.31 -3.64
N ASN A 15 -23.10 -14.45 -4.15
CA ASN A 15 -23.48 -13.99 -5.49
C ASN A 15 -23.49 -12.46 -5.61
N GLU A 16 -24.06 -11.76 -4.62
CA GLU A 16 -24.03 -10.28 -4.59
C GLU A 16 -22.59 -9.75 -4.57
N LEU A 17 -21.72 -10.35 -3.77
CA LEU A 17 -20.29 -10.03 -3.74
C LEU A 17 -19.61 -10.28 -5.08
N LYS A 18 -19.90 -11.44 -5.70
CA LYS A 18 -19.34 -11.78 -7.01
C LYS A 18 -19.73 -10.76 -8.08
N GLU A 19 -21.00 -10.38 -8.15
CA GLU A 19 -21.48 -9.36 -9.09
C GLU A 19 -20.83 -7.99 -8.82
N LEU A 20 -20.77 -7.56 -7.55
CA LEU A 20 -20.11 -6.32 -7.15
C LEU A 20 -18.66 -6.26 -7.61
N LEU A 21 -17.91 -7.33 -7.38
CA LEU A 21 -16.50 -7.42 -7.73
C LEU A 21 -16.28 -7.42 -9.25
N ILE A 22 -17.09 -8.19 -9.98
CA ILE A 22 -17.04 -8.22 -11.45
C ILE A 22 -17.33 -6.84 -12.04
N ASN A 23 -18.38 -6.17 -11.55
CA ASN A 23 -18.74 -4.82 -11.98
C ASN A 23 -17.68 -3.77 -11.62
N SER A 24 -16.85 -4.07 -10.61
CA SER A 24 -15.72 -3.23 -10.20
C SER A 24 -14.39 -3.56 -10.91
N GLY A 25 -14.42 -4.44 -11.91
CA GLY A 25 -13.27 -4.75 -12.75
C GLY A 25 -12.34 -5.85 -12.21
N TYR A 26 -12.80 -6.69 -11.28
CA TYR A 26 -12.08 -7.86 -10.79
C TYR A 26 -12.56 -9.14 -11.46
N LYS A 27 -11.75 -10.21 -11.40
CA LYS A 27 -12.25 -11.57 -11.54
C LYS A 27 -12.71 -12.05 -10.18
N ALA A 28 -13.90 -12.62 -10.07
CA ALA A 28 -14.44 -13.13 -8.82
C ALA A 28 -14.88 -14.58 -8.95
N GLU A 29 -14.42 -15.42 -8.02
CA GLU A 29 -14.83 -16.83 -7.88
C GLU A 29 -15.41 -17.05 -6.48
N VAL A 30 -16.37 -17.94 -6.37
CA VAL A 30 -16.94 -18.38 -5.09
C VAL A 30 -16.47 -19.79 -4.81
N LEU A 31 -16.05 -20.06 -3.58
CA LEU A 31 -15.77 -21.42 -3.11
C LEU A 31 -17.09 -22.14 -2.84
N GLU A 32 -17.47 -23.07 -3.71
CA GLU A 32 -18.75 -23.77 -3.61
C GLU A 32 -18.73 -24.99 -2.66
N ASP A 33 -17.55 -25.58 -2.48
CA ASP A 33 -17.36 -26.76 -1.65
C ASP A 33 -16.31 -26.51 -0.57
N PHE A 34 -16.74 -26.57 0.68
CA PHE A 34 -15.94 -26.29 1.85
C PHE A 34 -15.12 -27.49 2.35
N GLN A 35 -15.27 -28.68 1.74
CA GLN A 35 -14.38 -29.77 2.02
C GLN A 35 -12.99 -29.50 1.47
N ASN A 36 -11.95 -29.67 2.29
CA ASN A 36 -10.58 -29.34 1.94
C ASN A 36 -10.41 -27.87 1.50
N SER A 37 -11.09 -26.97 2.21
CA SER A 37 -11.10 -25.53 1.88
C SER A 37 -9.70 -24.93 1.72
N LYS A 38 -8.75 -25.35 2.55
CA LYS A 38 -7.36 -24.85 2.48
C LYS A 38 -6.73 -25.18 1.13
N GLU A 39 -6.79 -26.42 0.70
CA GLU A 39 -6.20 -26.88 -0.55
C GLU A 39 -6.84 -26.14 -1.74
N LYS A 40 -8.16 -26.06 -1.78
CA LYS A 40 -8.90 -25.37 -2.85
C LYS A 40 -8.59 -23.88 -2.90
N ILE A 41 -8.47 -23.23 -1.74
CA ILE A 41 -8.07 -21.83 -1.66
C ILE A 41 -6.67 -21.65 -2.25
N LEU A 42 -5.72 -22.49 -1.91
CA LEU A 42 -4.35 -22.42 -2.43
C LEU A 42 -4.30 -22.72 -3.95
N GLU A 43 -5.05 -23.72 -4.41
CA GLU A 43 -5.16 -24.06 -5.83
C GLU A 43 -5.84 -22.98 -6.66
N SER A 44 -6.69 -22.14 -6.04
CA SER A 44 -7.41 -21.08 -6.74
C SER A 44 -6.48 -20.02 -7.35
N GLN A 45 -5.27 -19.87 -6.83
CA GLN A 45 -4.33 -18.83 -7.22
C GLN A 45 -4.95 -17.42 -7.18
N ALA A 46 -5.80 -17.16 -6.19
CA ALA A 46 -6.40 -15.86 -6.00
C ALA A 46 -5.35 -14.82 -5.57
N ASP A 47 -5.51 -13.60 -6.05
CA ASP A 47 -4.69 -12.44 -5.62
C ASP A 47 -5.16 -11.87 -4.27
N LEU A 48 -6.41 -12.19 -3.84
CA LEU A 48 -7.00 -11.80 -2.57
C LEU A 48 -8.14 -12.75 -2.22
N ILE A 49 -8.35 -12.99 -0.93
CA ILE A 49 -9.42 -13.83 -0.40
C ILE A 49 -10.34 -12.97 0.48
N LEU A 50 -11.64 -13.05 0.25
CA LEU A 50 -12.67 -12.61 1.20
C LEU A 50 -13.12 -13.86 1.96
N LEU A 51 -12.87 -13.91 3.27
CA LEU A 51 -13.09 -15.09 4.10
C LEU A 51 -14.08 -14.80 5.22
N ASP A 52 -15.24 -15.47 5.21
CA ASP A 52 -16.14 -15.43 6.35
C ASP A 52 -15.54 -16.24 7.52
N ILE A 53 -15.80 -15.79 8.72
CA ILE A 53 -15.48 -16.53 9.96
C ILE A 53 -16.35 -17.78 10.07
N ASN A 54 -17.64 -17.67 9.74
CA ASN A 54 -18.61 -18.74 9.92
C ASN A 54 -18.81 -19.51 8.62
N ILE A 55 -17.96 -20.48 8.35
CA ILE A 55 -18.08 -21.37 7.20
C ILE A 55 -18.31 -22.81 7.64
N PRO A 56 -19.01 -23.64 6.84
CA PRO A 56 -19.28 -25.03 7.18
C PRO A 56 -18.00 -25.86 7.35
N GLY A 57 -17.95 -26.64 8.41
CA GLY A 57 -16.89 -27.63 8.64
C GLY A 57 -15.62 -27.11 9.30
N ILE A 58 -15.29 -25.82 9.18
CA ILE A 58 -14.12 -25.20 9.80
C ILE A 58 -14.41 -23.74 10.15
N ASN A 59 -13.87 -23.27 11.27
CA ASN A 59 -13.89 -21.84 11.59
C ASN A 59 -12.89 -21.09 10.72
N GLY A 60 -13.32 -19.96 10.10
CA GLY A 60 -12.50 -19.15 9.20
C GLY A 60 -11.20 -18.64 9.83
N GLU A 61 -11.17 -18.39 11.15
CA GLU A 61 -9.93 -17.98 11.86
C GLU A 61 -8.92 -19.13 11.92
N ILE A 62 -9.39 -20.37 12.09
CA ILE A 62 -8.52 -21.56 12.04
C ILE A 62 -8.00 -21.73 10.63
N LEU A 63 -8.88 -21.61 9.63
CA LEU A 63 -8.52 -21.70 8.22
C LEU A 63 -7.49 -20.62 7.83
N LEU A 64 -7.67 -19.40 8.29
CA LEU A 64 -6.69 -18.30 8.13
C LEU A 64 -5.31 -18.70 8.65
N LYS A 65 -5.23 -19.20 9.90
CA LYS A 65 -3.96 -19.66 10.50
C LYS A 65 -3.30 -20.77 9.68
N GLU A 66 -4.09 -21.71 9.17
CA GLU A 66 -3.56 -22.81 8.34
C GLU A 66 -3.07 -22.33 6.96
N ILE A 67 -3.74 -21.36 6.36
CA ILE A 67 -3.29 -20.74 5.09
C ILE A 67 -1.99 -19.98 5.34
N ARG A 68 -1.88 -19.19 6.42
CA ARG A 68 -0.69 -18.39 6.75
C ARG A 68 0.59 -19.21 6.98
N LYS A 69 0.48 -20.50 7.29
CA LYS A 69 1.67 -21.39 7.38
C LYS A 69 2.37 -21.61 6.05
N VAL A 70 1.66 -21.39 4.92
CA VAL A 70 2.13 -21.75 3.58
C VAL A 70 1.90 -20.71 2.50
N SER A 71 1.20 -19.60 2.82
CA SER A 71 0.87 -18.55 1.85
C SER A 71 0.71 -17.18 2.50
N ASP A 72 1.24 -16.17 1.81
CA ASP A 72 1.08 -14.74 2.15
C ASP A 72 -0.02 -14.07 1.31
N VAL A 73 -0.91 -14.85 0.67
CA VAL A 73 -2.04 -14.30 -0.08
C VAL A 73 -2.87 -13.38 0.83
N PRO A 74 -3.20 -12.14 0.43
CA PRO A 74 -3.98 -11.25 1.27
C PRO A 74 -5.36 -11.80 1.56
N ILE A 75 -5.79 -11.66 2.82
CA ILE A 75 -7.09 -12.12 3.31
C ILE A 75 -7.77 -10.96 4.02
N ILE A 76 -8.98 -10.63 3.57
CA ILE A 76 -9.93 -9.79 4.31
C ILE A 76 -10.91 -10.73 5.01
N MET A 77 -10.94 -10.67 6.34
CA MET A 77 -11.95 -11.38 7.11
C MET A 77 -13.28 -10.64 7.04
N VAL A 78 -14.34 -11.36 6.75
CA VAL A 78 -15.72 -10.85 6.78
C VAL A 78 -16.41 -11.47 8.00
N THR A 79 -16.97 -10.65 8.88
CA THR A 79 -17.48 -11.16 10.16
C THR A 79 -18.75 -10.48 10.61
N SER A 80 -19.62 -11.23 11.29
CA SER A 80 -20.76 -10.67 12.04
C SER A 80 -20.41 -10.29 13.49
N ARG A 81 -19.16 -10.54 13.93
CA ARG A 81 -18.71 -10.20 15.27
C ARG A 81 -18.33 -8.73 15.34
N THR A 82 -18.78 -8.04 16.37
CA THR A 82 -18.65 -6.58 16.53
C THR A 82 -17.85 -6.19 17.79
N SER A 83 -17.26 -7.16 18.52
CA SER A 83 -16.52 -6.82 19.71
C SER A 83 -15.08 -6.40 19.39
N GLU A 84 -14.57 -5.37 20.08
CA GLU A 84 -13.19 -4.90 19.94
C GLU A 84 -12.17 -6.01 20.23
N VAL A 85 -12.51 -6.96 21.10
CA VAL A 85 -11.65 -8.10 21.44
C VAL A 85 -11.53 -9.07 20.26
N ASP A 86 -12.61 -9.30 19.51
CA ASP A 86 -12.58 -10.16 18.32
C ASP A 86 -11.77 -9.53 17.20
N GLU A 87 -11.80 -8.20 17.05
CA GLU A 87 -10.99 -7.45 16.07
C GLU A 87 -9.49 -7.62 16.36
N VAL A 88 -9.07 -7.40 17.61
CA VAL A 88 -7.67 -7.56 18.03
C VAL A 88 -7.19 -9.00 17.84
N LEU A 89 -8.04 -9.99 18.17
CA LEU A 89 -7.72 -11.40 17.98
C LEU A 89 -7.57 -11.76 16.50
N THR A 90 -8.49 -11.30 15.65
CA THR A 90 -8.44 -11.54 14.21
C THR A 90 -7.19 -10.96 13.58
N MET A 91 -6.78 -9.75 13.97
CA MET A 91 -5.51 -9.15 13.54
C MET A 91 -4.29 -9.96 13.99
N SER A 92 -4.31 -10.50 15.21
CA SER A 92 -3.21 -11.33 15.74
C SER A 92 -3.04 -12.66 14.97
N TYR A 93 -4.06 -13.10 14.23
CA TYR A 93 -4.04 -14.32 13.43
C TYR A 93 -3.46 -14.12 12.02
N GLY A 94 -3.09 -12.88 11.67
CA GLY A 94 -2.42 -12.58 10.41
C GLY A 94 -3.38 -12.24 9.24
N THR A 95 -4.57 -11.71 9.55
CA THR A 95 -5.40 -11.07 8.53
C THR A 95 -4.78 -9.77 8.05
N ASP A 96 -4.98 -9.42 6.78
CA ASP A 96 -4.51 -8.15 6.21
C ASP A 96 -5.50 -6.99 6.46
N ASP A 97 -6.77 -7.33 6.62
CA ASP A 97 -7.86 -6.42 6.97
C ASP A 97 -9.09 -7.23 7.43
N PHE A 98 -10.07 -6.55 8.02
CA PHE A 98 -11.37 -7.16 8.35
C PHE A 98 -12.50 -6.18 8.06
N ILE A 99 -13.70 -6.70 7.88
CA ILE A 99 -14.93 -5.92 7.72
C ILE A 99 -16.09 -6.60 8.43
N THR A 100 -16.87 -5.81 9.18
CA THR A 100 -18.03 -6.31 9.93
C THR A 100 -19.31 -6.24 9.10
N LYS A 101 -20.12 -7.29 9.13
CA LYS A 101 -21.47 -7.33 8.53
C LYS A 101 -22.48 -6.61 9.46
N PRO A 102 -23.41 -5.77 8.93
CA PRO A 102 -23.52 -5.39 7.52
C PRO A 102 -22.51 -4.31 7.14
N TYR A 103 -21.92 -4.39 5.97
CA TYR A 103 -20.92 -3.45 5.45
C TYR A 103 -21.41 -2.70 4.21
N SER A 104 -20.89 -1.51 4.00
CA SER A 104 -21.08 -0.78 2.76
C SER A 104 -20.23 -1.40 1.63
N PRO A 105 -20.82 -1.71 0.45
CA PRO A 105 -20.08 -2.17 -0.72
C PRO A 105 -18.91 -1.24 -1.07
N THR A 106 -19.08 0.07 -0.96
CA THR A 106 -18.03 1.05 -1.23
C THR A 106 -16.85 0.89 -0.25
N VAL A 107 -17.13 0.65 1.04
CA VAL A 107 -16.07 0.45 2.05
C VAL A 107 -15.29 -0.83 1.77
N LEU A 108 -15.96 -1.93 1.40
CA LEU A 108 -15.29 -3.17 1.01
C LEU A 108 -14.37 -2.96 -0.21
N LEU A 109 -14.86 -2.30 -1.25
CA LEU A 109 -14.06 -2.01 -2.45
C LEU A 109 -12.84 -1.14 -2.15
N LEU A 110 -12.96 -0.13 -1.27
CA LEU A 110 -11.84 0.69 -0.84
C LEU A 110 -10.79 -0.13 -0.06
N ARG A 111 -11.20 -1.06 0.81
CA ARG A 111 -10.28 -1.96 1.52
C ARG A 111 -9.52 -2.87 0.56
N ILE A 112 -10.22 -3.48 -0.40
CA ILE A 112 -9.62 -4.30 -1.47
C ILE A 112 -8.59 -3.48 -2.26
N GLN A 113 -8.95 -2.27 -2.70
CA GLN A 113 -8.03 -1.38 -3.42
C GLN A 113 -6.79 -1.02 -2.60
N ASN A 114 -6.97 -0.72 -1.32
CA ASN A 114 -5.86 -0.40 -0.41
C ASN A 114 -4.90 -1.58 -0.22
N ILE A 115 -5.42 -2.81 -0.15
CA ILE A 115 -4.59 -4.02 -0.08
C ILE A 115 -3.81 -4.17 -1.38
N PHE A 116 -4.45 -4.12 -2.55
CA PHE A 116 -3.75 -4.24 -3.82
C PHE A 116 -2.72 -3.13 -4.03
N LYS A 117 -3.02 -1.89 -3.63
CA LYS A 117 -2.05 -0.78 -3.66
C LYS A 117 -0.82 -1.03 -2.77
N ARG A 118 -1.00 -1.67 -1.62
CA ARG A 118 0.13 -2.08 -0.74
C ARG A 118 0.95 -3.22 -1.34
N MET A 119 0.30 -4.11 -2.10
CA MET A 119 0.94 -5.25 -2.76
C MET A 119 1.57 -4.92 -4.12
N GLU A 120 1.09 -3.87 -4.77
CA GLU A 120 1.82 -3.39 -5.93
C GLU A 120 3.26 -3.20 -5.44
N PRO A 121 4.26 -3.84 -6.13
CA PRO A 121 5.62 -3.47 -5.84
C PRO A 121 5.61 -1.96 -5.95
N LYS A 122 5.79 -1.25 -4.84
CA LYS A 122 6.14 0.16 -4.92
C LYS A 122 7.26 0.10 -5.92
N SER A 123 7.06 0.65 -7.10
CA SER A 123 8.13 0.81 -8.05
C SER A 123 9.13 1.62 -7.25
N ASP A 124 10.12 0.92 -6.64
CA ASP A 124 11.21 1.60 -5.92
C ASP A 124 11.91 2.55 -6.86
N ARG A 125 11.50 2.52 -8.12
CA ARG A 125 11.98 3.34 -9.21
C ARG A 125 10.89 4.30 -9.68
N ILE A 126 11.08 5.56 -9.37
CA ILE A 126 10.27 6.67 -9.89
C ILE A 126 11.08 7.34 -11.00
N ARG A 127 10.42 7.89 -12.01
CA ARG A 127 11.07 8.74 -13.01
C ARG A 127 10.69 10.20 -12.82
N TYR A 128 11.70 11.02 -12.86
CA TYR A 128 11.57 12.47 -12.94
C TYR A 128 12.34 12.94 -14.17
N LYS A 129 11.61 13.28 -15.24
CA LYS A 129 12.19 13.49 -16.58
C LYS A 129 12.92 12.20 -17.02
N ASP A 130 14.22 12.26 -17.31
CA ASP A 130 15.08 11.11 -17.61
C ASP A 130 15.83 10.55 -16.39
N LEU A 131 15.68 11.18 -15.22
CA LEU A 131 16.27 10.71 -13.97
C LEU A 131 15.48 9.53 -13.41
N GLU A 132 16.15 8.42 -13.18
CA GLU A 132 15.63 7.26 -12.44
C GLU A 132 15.93 7.42 -10.95
N ILE A 133 14.90 7.33 -10.12
CA ILE A 133 15.00 7.42 -8.65
C ILE A 133 14.66 6.06 -8.08
N ASN A 134 15.61 5.44 -7.38
CA ASN A 134 15.41 4.18 -6.69
C ASN A 134 15.24 4.43 -5.19
N ILE A 135 13.99 4.43 -4.72
CA ILE A 135 13.67 4.70 -3.31
C ILE A 135 14.24 3.61 -2.41
N GLY A 136 14.15 2.32 -2.80
CA GLY A 136 14.63 1.19 -2.00
C GLY A 136 16.15 1.18 -1.82
N LYS A 137 16.90 1.63 -2.85
CA LYS A 137 18.36 1.80 -2.76
C LYS A 137 18.78 3.16 -2.18
N GLY A 138 17.87 4.13 -2.13
CA GLY A 138 18.23 5.50 -1.77
C GLY A 138 19.11 6.18 -2.83
N SER A 139 18.91 5.92 -4.13
CA SER A 139 19.77 6.44 -5.21
C SER A 139 18.98 7.13 -6.32
N ILE A 140 19.70 8.02 -7.04
CA ILE A 140 19.26 8.67 -8.28
C ILE A 140 20.25 8.38 -9.41
N SER A 141 19.76 8.17 -10.63
CA SER A 141 20.60 7.87 -11.79
C SER A 141 20.06 8.49 -13.07
N ASN A 142 20.98 9.05 -13.90
CA ASN A 142 20.66 9.50 -15.26
C ASN A 142 21.09 8.49 -16.34
N GLY A 143 21.36 7.23 -15.94
CA GLY A 143 21.85 6.17 -16.82
C GLY A 143 23.37 6.13 -16.98
N SER A 144 24.08 7.27 -16.84
CA SER A 144 25.55 7.33 -16.90
C SER A 144 26.21 7.45 -15.52
N LYS A 145 25.50 8.03 -14.55
CA LYS A 145 25.95 8.25 -13.19
C LYS A 145 24.86 7.90 -12.19
N GLU A 146 25.21 7.16 -11.14
CA GLU A 146 24.35 6.86 -9.99
C GLU A 146 24.90 7.54 -8.74
N ILE A 147 24.03 8.19 -7.97
CA ILE A 147 24.39 8.92 -6.75
C ILE A 147 23.45 8.50 -5.63
N ASN A 148 24.03 8.18 -4.46
CA ASN A 148 23.26 7.86 -3.26
C ASN A 148 22.77 9.13 -2.56
N LEU A 149 21.50 9.14 -2.19
CA LEU A 149 20.89 10.12 -1.29
C LEU A 149 20.92 9.59 0.14
N THR A 150 21.05 10.49 1.10
CA THR A 150 20.78 10.16 2.51
C THR A 150 19.28 9.95 2.71
N LYS A 151 18.89 9.34 3.84
CA LYS A 151 17.47 9.13 4.20
C LYS A 151 16.67 10.43 4.11
N ASN A 152 17.16 11.50 4.74
CA ASN A 152 16.50 12.80 4.73
C ASN A 152 16.40 13.43 3.34
N GLU A 153 17.47 13.37 2.55
CA GLU A 153 17.47 13.84 1.17
C GLU A 153 16.46 13.09 0.31
N MET A 154 16.33 11.76 0.49
CA MET A 154 15.36 10.94 -0.24
C MET A 154 13.91 11.26 0.20
N ILE A 155 13.65 11.43 1.50
CA ILE A 155 12.32 11.82 2.01
C ILE A 155 11.92 13.17 1.40
N ILE A 156 12.77 14.18 1.51
CA ILE A 156 12.54 15.52 0.95
C ILE A 156 12.28 15.45 -0.56
N PHE A 157 13.12 14.71 -1.29
CA PHE A 157 12.98 14.60 -2.74
C PHE A 157 11.69 13.87 -3.14
N SER A 158 11.33 12.80 -2.44
CA SER A 158 10.07 12.07 -2.67
C SER A 158 8.85 12.94 -2.41
N TYR A 159 8.87 13.75 -1.36
CA TYR A 159 7.77 14.68 -1.07
C TYR A 159 7.62 15.75 -2.17
N LEU A 160 8.72 16.35 -2.61
CA LEU A 160 8.73 17.30 -3.72
C LEU A 160 8.27 16.66 -5.04
N LEU A 161 8.66 15.41 -5.31
CA LEU A 161 8.21 14.64 -6.47
C LEU A 161 6.70 14.40 -6.49
N ASN A 162 6.12 14.11 -5.34
CA ASN A 162 4.68 13.93 -5.20
C ASN A 162 3.89 15.24 -5.34
N ASN A 163 4.57 16.37 -5.14
CA ASN A 163 4.00 17.71 -5.22
C ASN A 163 4.66 18.56 -6.33
N ARG A 164 4.94 17.95 -7.49
CA ARG A 164 5.57 18.64 -8.64
C ARG A 164 4.80 19.89 -9.03
N GLU A 165 5.53 20.93 -9.44
CA GLU A 165 4.97 22.19 -9.90
C GLU A 165 4.15 22.96 -8.85
N LYS A 166 4.09 22.46 -7.62
CA LYS A 166 3.47 23.14 -6.48
C LYS A 166 4.54 23.65 -5.51
N ILE A 167 4.24 24.76 -4.87
CA ILE A 167 5.07 25.25 -3.79
C ILE A 167 4.80 24.38 -2.57
N VAL A 168 5.85 23.77 -2.04
CA VAL A 168 5.85 23.02 -0.79
C VAL A 168 6.47 23.89 0.29
N THR A 169 5.73 24.13 1.35
CA THR A 169 6.20 24.96 2.47
C THR A 169 7.27 24.24 3.29
N ARG A 170 8.02 25.00 4.07
CA ARG A 170 9.01 24.42 4.99
C ARG A 170 8.34 23.55 6.06
N ASP A 171 7.19 24.00 6.58
CA ASP A 171 6.44 23.28 7.61
C ASP A 171 5.91 21.92 7.08
N GLU A 172 5.46 21.87 5.84
CA GLU A 172 5.04 20.60 5.20
C GLU A 172 6.22 19.62 5.11
N LEU A 173 7.41 20.08 4.68
CA LEU A 173 8.60 19.22 4.62
C LEU A 173 9.07 18.78 6.01
N MET A 174 9.01 19.65 7.00
CA MET A 174 9.35 19.31 8.39
C MET A 174 8.39 18.28 8.96
N THR A 175 7.09 18.44 8.71
CA THR A 175 6.05 17.51 9.13
C THR A 175 6.23 16.13 8.47
N ASP A 176 6.54 16.07 7.17
CA ASP A 176 6.78 14.83 6.46
C ASP A 176 8.02 14.10 6.98
N LEU A 177 9.10 14.83 7.25
CA LEU A 177 10.30 14.28 7.89
C LEU A 177 10.00 13.71 9.27
N TRP A 178 9.20 14.40 10.09
CA TRP A 178 8.76 13.91 11.39
C TRP A 178 7.93 12.63 11.29
N ASN A 179 6.99 12.56 10.35
CA ASN A 179 6.16 11.37 10.11
C ASN A 179 7.00 10.16 9.67
N ASN A 180 8.22 10.40 9.15
CA ASN A 180 9.20 9.37 8.81
C ASN A 180 10.25 9.16 9.93
N GLU A 181 9.93 9.54 11.17
CA GLU A 181 10.78 9.39 12.37
C GLU A 181 12.10 10.19 12.31
N GLU A 182 12.15 11.23 11.48
CA GLU A 182 13.33 12.09 11.34
C GLU A 182 13.08 13.47 11.93
N TYR A 183 13.54 13.71 13.15
CA TYR A 183 13.47 15.02 13.77
C TYR A 183 14.62 15.90 13.25
N ILE A 184 14.29 16.91 12.47
CA ILE A 184 15.24 17.93 12.03
C ILE A 184 14.74 19.33 12.36
N ASN A 185 15.68 20.26 12.60
CA ASN A 185 15.37 21.68 12.74
C ASN A 185 15.42 22.40 11.38
N ASP A 186 14.95 23.63 11.34
CA ASP A 186 14.86 24.45 10.11
C ASP A 186 16.22 24.64 9.41
N ASN A 187 17.31 24.76 10.19
CA ASN A 187 18.66 24.85 9.63
C ASN A 187 19.08 23.54 8.96
N ALA A 188 18.76 22.41 9.58
CA ALA A 188 19.05 21.09 9.00
C ALA A 188 18.27 20.84 7.71
N LEU A 189 17.01 21.30 7.60
CA LEU A 189 16.25 21.28 6.36
C LEU A 189 16.98 22.05 5.26
N THR A 190 17.45 23.27 5.55
CA THR A 190 18.19 24.10 4.59
C THR A 190 19.46 23.40 4.09
N VAL A 191 20.21 22.76 4.99
CA VAL A 191 21.42 22.00 4.64
C VAL A 191 21.08 20.80 3.76
N ASN A 192 20.02 20.03 4.08
CA ASN A 192 19.61 18.88 3.28
C ASN A 192 19.14 19.30 1.88
N ILE A 193 18.37 20.38 1.74
CA ILE A 193 17.99 20.96 0.43
C ILE A 193 19.22 21.36 -0.38
N SER A 194 20.22 21.99 0.25
CA SER A 194 21.46 22.38 -0.43
C SER A 194 22.24 21.17 -0.93
N ARG A 195 22.39 20.13 -0.10
CA ARG A 195 23.06 18.88 -0.48
C ARG A 195 22.32 18.15 -1.59
N LEU A 196 20.99 18.09 -1.50
CA LEU A 196 20.16 17.48 -2.54
C LEU A 196 20.32 18.21 -3.88
N ARG A 197 20.33 19.54 -3.89
CA ARG A 197 20.59 20.34 -5.11
C ARG A 197 21.95 20.01 -5.72
N ASN A 198 22.99 19.92 -4.92
CA ASN A 198 24.32 19.58 -5.42
C ASN A 198 24.33 18.19 -6.06
N LYS A 199 23.69 17.20 -5.44
CA LYS A 199 23.60 15.84 -5.99
C LYS A 199 22.76 15.78 -7.26
N LEU A 200 21.65 16.54 -7.34
CA LEU A 200 20.85 16.68 -8.56
C LEU A 200 21.64 17.33 -9.68
N SER A 201 22.47 18.37 -9.37
CA SER A 201 23.38 19.00 -10.32
C SER A 201 24.38 18.02 -10.91
N GLU A 202 24.94 17.11 -10.08
CA GLU A 202 25.89 16.11 -10.54
C GLU A 202 25.32 15.11 -11.57
N VAL A 203 24.00 14.97 -11.65
CA VAL A 203 23.28 14.15 -12.65
C VAL A 203 22.59 15.01 -13.71
N GLY A 204 22.93 16.31 -13.80
CA GLY A 204 22.46 17.21 -14.87
C GLY A 204 21.23 18.06 -14.54
N TYR A 205 20.85 18.15 -13.26
CA TYR A 205 19.61 18.85 -12.82
C TYR A 205 19.92 20.05 -11.90
N ASP A 206 20.70 21.02 -12.40
CA ASP A 206 21.18 22.18 -11.63
C ASP A 206 20.08 23.05 -11.02
N LYS A 207 18.90 23.11 -11.63
CA LYS A 207 17.80 23.99 -11.22
C LYS A 207 16.51 23.24 -10.89
N ALA A 208 16.61 21.95 -10.57
CA ALA A 208 15.42 21.12 -10.31
C ALA A 208 14.62 21.62 -9.10
N ILE A 209 15.27 22.12 -8.07
CA ILE A 209 14.59 22.64 -6.87
C ILE A 209 14.81 24.15 -6.77
N GLU A 210 13.75 24.93 -6.93
CA GLU A 210 13.77 26.38 -6.75
C GLU A 210 13.30 26.78 -5.35
N THR A 211 13.87 27.89 -4.83
CA THR A 211 13.37 28.53 -3.61
C THR A 211 12.37 29.62 -3.96
N ARG A 212 11.17 29.55 -3.42
CA ARG A 212 10.18 30.62 -3.42
C ARG A 212 10.31 31.38 -2.10
N LYS A 213 10.95 32.56 -2.14
CA LYS A 213 11.30 33.36 -0.95
C LYS A 213 10.05 33.57 -0.07
N GLY A 214 10.14 33.21 1.21
CA GLY A 214 9.05 33.34 2.17
C GLY A 214 7.89 32.33 2.01
N GLN A 215 7.94 31.44 1.01
CA GLN A 215 6.88 30.47 0.73
C GLN A 215 7.35 29.02 0.87
N GLY A 216 8.54 28.68 0.36
CA GLY A 216 9.03 27.30 0.42
C GLY A 216 9.89 26.91 -0.79
N TYR A 217 9.71 25.67 -1.24
CA TYR A 217 10.45 25.07 -2.34
C TYR A 217 9.52 24.51 -3.40
N ILE A 218 9.97 24.47 -4.65
CA ILE A 218 9.23 23.89 -5.78
C ILE A 218 10.18 23.01 -6.60
N LEU A 219 9.71 21.84 -7.00
CA LEU A 219 10.38 20.99 -7.97
C LEU A 219 9.83 21.29 -9.37
N VAL A 220 10.70 21.72 -10.31
CA VAL A 220 10.36 22.23 -11.65
C VAL A 220 10.83 21.28 -12.76
#